data_d0cd0325423cd7836a4afb251376665c
#
_entry.id   d0cd0325423cd7836a4afb251376665c
#
_cell.length_a   1.000
_cell.length_b   1.000
_cell.length_c   1.000
_cell.angle_alpha   90.00
_cell.angle_beta   90.00
_cell.angle_gamma   90.00
#
_symmetry.space_group_name_H-M   'P 1'
#
loop_
_entity.id
_entity.type
_entity.pdbx_description
1 polymer ?
#
loop_
_entity_poly.entity_id
_entity_poly.type
_entity_poly.pdbx_seq_one_letter_code
_entity_poly.pdbx_strand_id
1 'polypeptide(L)'
;MVVHPAPGHNGGTLVNALLYHCGNSLSGINGVMRPGIVHRIDKDTSGLLIVAKNDFAHQKLALQIQEHTFTREYNAVVYGNIREEQGTVDAAIGRHPIERKKMAVMPPSTAGSRNAVTHFFVVRRFEGFTQLRLR
;
A
#
# COMPACT_ATOMS: atom_id res chain seq x y z
N MET A 1 -13.63 2.05 -0.37
CA MET A 1 -13.77 2.93 0.83
C MET A 1 -12.50 3.73 0.98
N VAL A 2 -12.59 5.01 1.30
CA VAL A 2 -11.41 5.87 1.59
C VAL A 2 -10.88 5.52 2.98
N VAL A 3 -9.56 5.42 3.13
CA VAL A 3 -8.96 4.98 4.41
C VAL A 3 -9.09 6.06 5.50
N HIS A 4 -8.80 7.31 5.19
CA HIS A 4 -8.85 8.42 6.15
C HIS A 4 -9.44 9.68 5.51
N PRO A 5 -9.96 10.62 6.31
CA PRO A 5 -10.45 11.90 5.80
C PRO A 5 -9.42 12.62 4.94
N ALA A 6 -9.88 13.20 3.85
CA ALA A 6 -9.07 13.94 2.88
C ALA A 6 -9.97 14.98 2.16
N PRO A 7 -9.41 15.97 1.46
CA PRO A 7 -10.20 16.90 0.67
C PRO A 7 -11.17 16.17 -0.26
N GLY A 8 -12.46 16.52 -0.16
CA GLY A 8 -13.56 15.84 -0.87
C GLY A 8 -14.14 14.58 -0.20
N HIS A 9 -13.54 14.11 0.92
CA HIS A 9 -14.00 12.94 1.68
C HIS A 9 -13.85 13.18 3.19
N ASN A 10 -14.73 14.00 3.75
CA ASN A 10 -14.67 14.38 5.17
C ASN A 10 -15.25 13.32 6.12
N GLY A 11 -16.01 12.35 5.60
CA GLY A 11 -16.65 11.29 6.38
C GLY A 11 -16.84 10.00 5.58
N GLY A 12 -17.41 8.96 6.20
CA GLY A 12 -17.61 7.66 5.58
C GLY A 12 -16.32 6.89 5.27
N THR A 13 -15.23 7.21 5.99
CA THR A 13 -13.92 6.59 5.81
C THR A 13 -13.72 5.40 6.75
N LEU A 14 -12.70 4.59 6.49
CA LEU A 14 -12.31 3.51 7.40
C LEU A 14 -12.00 4.03 8.81
N VAL A 15 -11.35 5.19 8.92
CA VAL A 15 -11.07 5.83 10.23
C VAL A 15 -12.35 6.09 11.01
N ASN A 16 -13.42 6.54 10.37
CA ASN A 16 -14.70 6.75 11.07
C ASN A 16 -15.26 5.43 11.61
N ALA A 17 -15.18 4.35 10.83
CA ALA A 17 -15.61 3.02 11.28
C ALA A 17 -14.71 2.49 12.42
N LEU A 18 -13.40 2.72 12.36
CA LEU A 18 -12.46 2.33 13.40
C LEU A 18 -12.69 3.10 14.71
N LEU A 19 -12.94 4.40 14.64
CA LEU A 19 -13.30 5.21 15.81
C LEU A 19 -14.57 4.70 16.47
N TYR A 20 -15.58 4.34 15.68
CA TYR A 20 -16.81 3.74 16.21
C TYR A 20 -16.56 2.36 16.85
N HIS A 21 -15.80 1.50 16.18
CA HIS A 21 -15.54 0.13 16.62
C HIS A 21 -14.60 0.04 17.81
N CYS A 22 -13.53 0.83 17.81
CA CYS A 22 -12.47 0.76 18.82
C CYS A 22 -12.64 1.77 19.97
N GLY A 23 -13.52 2.76 19.83
CA GLY A 23 -13.70 3.84 20.80
C GLY A 23 -12.36 4.53 21.09
N ASN A 24 -11.97 4.56 22.36
CA ASN A 24 -10.72 5.17 22.80
C ASN A 24 -9.48 4.28 22.64
N SER A 25 -9.62 3.07 22.08
CA SER A 25 -8.54 2.10 21.89
C SER A 25 -7.91 2.23 20.50
N LEU A 26 -7.45 3.42 20.13
CA LEU A 26 -6.67 3.67 18.92
C LEU A 26 -5.45 4.52 19.27
N SER A 27 -4.33 4.25 18.58
CA SER A 27 -3.15 5.10 18.69
C SER A 27 -3.44 6.51 18.19
N GLY A 28 -3.04 7.51 18.98
CA GLY A 28 -3.19 8.93 18.67
C GLY A 28 -2.01 9.54 17.90
N ILE A 29 -0.96 8.77 17.60
CA ILE A 29 0.30 9.30 17.03
C ILE A 29 0.10 10.13 15.75
N ASN A 30 -0.79 9.73 14.85
CA ASN A 30 -1.09 10.49 13.63
C ASN A 30 -2.24 11.50 13.80
N GLY A 31 -2.55 11.84 15.04
CA GLY A 31 -3.59 12.80 15.41
C GLY A 31 -5.01 12.33 15.05
N VAL A 32 -5.96 13.28 15.17
CA VAL A 32 -7.40 13.01 15.00
C VAL A 32 -7.75 12.53 13.59
N MET A 33 -6.96 12.90 12.59
CA MET A 33 -7.23 12.60 11.18
C MET A 33 -6.91 11.15 10.78
N ARG A 34 -6.00 10.48 11.48
CA ARG A 34 -5.49 9.17 11.10
C ARG A 34 -5.16 8.27 12.30
N PRO A 35 -6.02 8.19 13.32
CA PRO A 35 -5.71 7.42 14.52
C PRO A 35 -5.52 5.94 14.14
N GLY A 36 -4.44 5.34 14.63
CA GLY A 36 -4.13 3.93 14.44
C GLY A 36 -3.68 3.52 13.04
N ILE A 37 -3.71 4.40 12.04
CA ILE A 37 -3.35 4.07 10.66
C ILE A 37 -1.84 4.10 10.46
N VAL A 38 -1.23 2.96 10.22
CA VAL A 38 0.21 2.80 9.97
C VAL A 38 0.56 2.60 8.49
N HIS A 39 -0.38 2.12 7.68
CA HIS A 39 -0.22 1.96 6.22
C HIS A 39 -1.56 2.10 5.49
N ARG A 40 -1.50 2.03 4.19
CA ARG A 40 -2.69 2.06 3.32
C ARG A 40 -2.50 1.15 2.12
N ILE A 41 -3.58 0.77 1.50
CA ILE A 41 -3.62 0.12 0.19
C ILE A 41 -4.19 1.12 -0.85
N ASP A 42 -3.98 0.86 -2.13
CA ASP A 42 -4.45 1.71 -3.21
C ASP A 42 -5.98 1.58 -3.41
N LYS A 43 -6.54 2.54 -4.16
CA LYS A 43 -7.99 2.68 -4.35
C LYS A 43 -8.66 1.39 -4.83
N ASP A 44 -8.05 0.70 -5.78
CA ASP A 44 -8.63 -0.47 -6.44
C ASP A 44 -8.03 -1.80 -5.92
N THR A 45 -7.32 -1.74 -4.80
CA THR A 45 -6.78 -2.90 -4.09
C THR A 45 -7.70 -3.25 -2.92
N SER A 46 -8.11 -4.50 -2.83
CA SER A 46 -8.79 -5.07 -1.66
C SER A 46 -7.81 -5.85 -0.80
N GLY A 47 -8.14 -6.10 0.46
CA GLY A 47 -7.33 -6.93 1.33
C GLY A 47 -7.32 -6.46 2.79
N LEU A 48 -6.28 -6.87 3.51
CA LEU A 48 -6.14 -6.63 4.93
C LEU A 48 -5.39 -5.32 5.21
N LEU A 49 -5.84 -4.62 6.25
CA LEU A 49 -5.16 -3.47 6.82
C LEU A 49 -4.88 -3.75 8.30
N ILE A 50 -3.67 -3.42 8.75
CA ILE A 50 -3.31 -3.47 10.16
C ILE A 50 -3.53 -2.08 10.77
N VAL A 51 -4.14 -2.08 11.94
CA VAL A 51 -4.46 -0.87 12.70
C VAL A 51 -3.86 -0.98 14.09
N ALA A 52 -3.16 0.06 14.52
CA ALA A 52 -2.54 0.12 15.84
C ALA A 52 -3.56 0.60 16.88
N LYS A 53 -3.85 -0.22 17.89
CA LYS A 53 -4.78 0.10 18.98
C LYS A 53 -4.15 0.93 20.10
N ASN A 54 -2.82 1.09 20.12
CA ASN A 54 -2.10 1.93 21.06
C ASN A 54 -0.80 2.45 20.45
N ASP A 55 -0.18 3.42 21.11
CA ASP A 55 1.00 4.11 20.60
C ASP A 55 2.24 3.20 20.55
N PHE A 56 2.39 2.27 21.47
CA PHE A 56 3.48 1.30 21.43
C PHE A 56 3.42 0.42 20.19
N ALA A 57 2.26 -0.16 19.90
CA ALA A 57 2.05 -0.96 18.69
C ALA A 57 2.26 -0.12 17.42
N HIS A 58 1.80 1.13 17.43
CA HIS A 58 1.98 2.05 16.30
C HIS A 58 3.47 2.28 15.99
N GLN A 59 4.26 2.62 17.00
CA GLN A 59 5.70 2.85 16.83
C GLN A 59 6.42 1.61 16.31
N LYS A 60 6.11 0.43 16.86
CA LYS A 60 6.72 -0.84 16.41
C LYS A 60 6.35 -1.20 14.97
N LEU A 61 5.08 -1.05 14.60
CA LEU A 61 4.63 -1.29 13.23
C LEU A 61 5.20 -0.29 12.24
N ALA A 62 5.25 1.01 12.61
CA ALA A 62 5.85 2.04 11.76
C ALA A 62 7.34 1.76 11.51
N LEU A 63 8.09 1.32 12.53
CA LEU A 63 9.49 0.93 12.39
C LEU A 63 9.64 -0.26 11.42
N GLN A 64 8.87 -1.33 11.59
CA GLN A 64 8.90 -2.49 10.68
C GLN A 64 8.59 -2.10 9.23
N ILE A 65 7.64 -1.19 9.03
CA ILE A 65 7.31 -0.69 7.69
C ILE A 65 8.46 0.13 7.10
N GLN A 66 9.11 0.96 7.91
CA GLN A 66 10.26 1.78 7.51
C GLN A 66 11.48 0.93 7.16
N GLU A 67 11.75 -0.11 7.95
CA GLU A 67 12.87 -1.04 7.77
C GLU A 67 12.57 -2.14 6.73
N HIS A 68 11.39 -2.12 6.12
CA HIS A 68 10.92 -3.14 5.18
C HIS A 68 10.92 -4.58 5.73
N THR A 69 10.86 -4.74 7.07
CA THR A 69 10.75 -6.05 7.73
C THR A 69 9.30 -6.52 7.83
N PHE A 70 8.35 -5.63 7.58
CA PHE A 70 6.93 -5.92 7.52
C PHE A 70 6.57 -6.65 6.21
N THR A 71 6.27 -7.93 6.29
CA THR A 71 5.93 -8.73 5.10
C THR A 71 4.60 -8.30 4.51
N ARG A 72 4.61 -7.93 3.23
CA ARG A 72 3.43 -7.61 2.43
C ARG A 72 3.36 -8.56 1.25
N GLU A 73 2.24 -9.23 1.11
CA GLU A 73 2.02 -10.14 0.00
C GLU A 73 0.69 -9.79 -0.68
N TYR A 74 0.71 -9.79 -2.00
CA TYR A 74 -0.44 -9.46 -2.83
C TYR A 74 -0.68 -10.55 -3.87
N ASN A 75 -1.93 -10.71 -4.28
CA ASN A 75 -2.29 -11.43 -5.48
C ASN A 75 -2.72 -10.42 -6.56
N ALA A 76 -2.24 -10.61 -7.77
CA ALA A 76 -2.63 -9.80 -8.92
C ALA A 76 -2.93 -10.69 -10.13
N VAL A 77 -3.81 -10.22 -11.00
CA VAL A 77 -4.01 -10.78 -12.33
C VAL A 77 -3.55 -9.71 -13.32
N VAL A 78 -2.60 -10.07 -14.17
CA VAL A 78 -2.03 -9.19 -15.19
C VAL A 78 -2.37 -9.67 -16.58
N TYR A 79 -2.42 -8.74 -17.53
CA TYR A 79 -2.58 -9.07 -18.95
C TYR A 79 -1.34 -9.77 -19.50
N GLY A 80 -1.54 -10.68 -20.40
CA GLY A 80 -0.49 -11.43 -21.08
C GLY A 80 -0.02 -12.67 -20.31
N ASN A 81 0.76 -13.49 -20.98
CA ASN A 81 1.33 -14.71 -20.43
C ASN A 81 2.80 -14.49 -20.14
N ILE A 82 3.13 -14.34 -18.85
CA ILE A 82 4.51 -14.26 -18.39
C ILE A 82 5.14 -15.65 -18.53
N ARG A 83 6.29 -15.74 -19.20
CA ARG A 83 6.99 -17.01 -19.45
C ARG A 83 7.78 -17.49 -18.25
N GLU A 84 8.43 -16.56 -17.56
CA GLU A 84 9.24 -16.79 -16.37
C GLU A 84 8.35 -17.24 -15.20
N GLU A 85 8.80 -18.19 -14.40
CA GLU A 85 8.07 -18.63 -13.20
C GLU A 85 8.16 -17.61 -12.05
N GLN A 86 9.22 -16.81 -12.03
CA GLN A 86 9.44 -15.75 -11.06
C GLN A 86 10.35 -14.67 -11.63
N GLY A 87 10.34 -13.51 -11.03
CA GLY A 87 11.23 -12.42 -11.41
C GLY A 87 11.15 -11.24 -10.45
N THR A 88 11.91 -10.21 -10.77
CA THR A 88 11.98 -8.98 -9.97
C THR A 88 11.80 -7.78 -10.89
N VAL A 89 10.92 -6.87 -10.49
CA VAL A 89 10.80 -5.54 -11.08
C VAL A 89 11.44 -4.56 -10.09
N ASP A 90 12.57 -4.00 -10.48
CA ASP A 90 13.28 -2.95 -9.74
C ASP A 90 13.19 -1.66 -10.55
N ALA A 91 12.27 -0.78 -10.15
CA ALA A 91 11.97 0.42 -10.91
C ALA A 91 11.53 1.54 -9.97
N ALA A 92 12.33 2.59 -9.88
CA ALA A 92 11.99 3.74 -9.06
C ALA A 92 10.66 4.38 -9.51
N ILE A 93 9.82 4.76 -8.57
CA ILE A 93 8.50 5.35 -8.81
C ILE A 93 8.45 6.76 -8.26
N GLY A 94 7.92 7.68 -9.06
CA GLY A 94 7.71 9.08 -8.68
C GLY A 94 6.44 9.65 -9.27
N ARG A 95 6.19 10.94 -9.00
CA ARG A 95 5.08 11.65 -9.63
C ARG A 95 5.33 11.84 -11.11
N HIS A 96 4.34 11.51 -11.95
CA HIS A 96 4.44 11.72 -13.38
C HIS A 96 4.79 13.20 -13.68
N PRO A 97 5.77 13.50 -14.53
CA PRO A 97 6.28 14.86 -14.72
C PRO A 97 5.22 15.85 -15.24
N ILE A 98 4.30 15.37 -16.06
CA ILE A 98 3.23 16.18 -16.65
C ILE A 98 1.92 15.98 -15.88
N GLU A 99 1.42 14.74 -15.80
CA GLU A 99 0.16 14.41 -15.14
C GLU A 99 0.35 14.13 -13.65
N ARG A 100 0.60 15.15 -12.85
CA ARG A 100 0.99 15.02 -11.44
C ARG A 100 0.00 14.26 -10.54
N LYS A 101 -1.19 13.94 -11.00
CA LYS A 101 -2.14 13.04 -10.31
C LYS A 101 -1.76 11.56 -10.46
N LYS A 102 -0.93 11.22 -11.44
CA LYS A 102 -0.45 9.86 -11.70
C LYS A 102 0.95 9.62 -11.11
N MET A 103 1.27 8.36 -10.94
CA MET A 103 2.63 7.88 -10.68
C MET A 103 3.23 7.34 -11.98
N ALA A 104 4.55 7.37 -12.07
CA ALA A 104 5.28 6.84 -13.22
C ALA A 104 6.60 6.20 -12.76
N VAL A 105 7.11 5.30 -13.57
CA VAL A 105 8.50 4.83 -13.45
C VAL A 105 9.42 5.98 -13.81
N MET A 106 10.38 6.25 -12.95
CA MET A 106 11.30 7.36 -13.06
C MET A 106 12.72 6.85 -13.31
N PRO A 107 13.54 7.62 -14.03
CA PRO A 107 14.97 7.34 -14.09
C PRO A 107 15.58 7.25 -12.68
N PRO A 108 16.58 6.38 -12.47
CA PRO A 108 17.27 6.31 -11.19
C PRO A 108 17.77 7.70 -10.74
N SER A 109 17.74 7.95 -9.44
CA SER A 109 18.18 9.22 -8.84
C SER A 109 17.37 10.47 -9.20
N THR A 110 16.19 10.33 -9.80
CA THR A 110 15.28 11.47 -10.03
C THR A 110 14.81 12.03 -8.70
N ALA A 111 14.93 13.34 -8.51
CA ALA A 111 14.48 14.01 -7.29
C ALA A 111 12.99 13.73 -7.02
N GLY A 112 12.67 13.26 -5.81
CA GLY A 112 11.31 12.92 -5.41
C GLY A 112 10.81 11.53 -5.86
N SER A 113 11.64 10.74 -6.54
CA SER A 113 11.36 9.31 -6.76
C SER A 113 11.74 8.48 -5.52
N ARG A 114 11.16 7.29 -5.43
CA ARG A 114 11.46 6.30 -4.39
C ARG A 114 11.79 4.98 -5.06
N ASN A 115 12.79 4.30 -4.54
CA ASN A 115 13.06 2.92 -4.96
C ASN A 115 11.83 2.04 -4.70
N ALA A 116 11.51 1.21 -5.67
CA ALA A 116 10.42 0.26 -5.56
C ALA A 116 10.87 -1.06 -6.19
N VAL A 117 10.93 -2.09 -5.36
CA VAL A 117 11.28 -3.45 -5.77
C VAL A 117 10.07 -4.33 -5.50
N THR A 118 9.70 -5.11 -6.50
CA THR A 118 8.62 -6.09 -6.40
C THR A 118 9.10 -7.42 -6.96
N HIS A 119 9.07 -8.44 -6.13
CA HIS A 119 9.29 -9.82 -6.56
C HIS A 119 7.95 -10.44 -6.95
N PHE A 120 7.90 -11.09 -8.10
CA PHE A 120 6.72 -11.81 -8.55
C PHE A 120 6.97 -13.31 -8.68
N PHE A 121 5.92 -14.08 -8.42
CA PHE A 121 5.88 -15.53 -8.60
C PHE A 121 4.61 -15.86 -9.35
N VAL A 122 4.73 -16.62 -10.43
CA VAL A 122 3.56 -17.08 -11.21
C VAL A 122 2.81 -18.13 -10.40
N VAL A 123 1.53 -17.90 -10.17
CA VAL A 123 0.63 -18.86 -9.51
C VAL A 123 -0.10 -19.70 -10.55
N ARG A 124 -0.64 -19.03 -11.59
CA ARG A 124 -1.39 -19.69 -12.66
C ARG A 124 -1.41 -18.85 -13.94
N ARG A 125 -1.37 -19.52 -15.08
CA ARG A 125 -1.55 -18.91 -16.40
C ARG A 125 -2.93 -19.25 -16.93
N PHE A 126 -3.57 -18.25 -17.53
CA PHE A 126 -4.85 -18.36 -18.23
C PHE A 126 -4.66 -17.91 -19.68
N GLU A 127 -5.67 -18.09 -20.51
CA GLU A 127 -5.64 -17.52 -21.86
C GLU A 127 -5.62 -15.98 -21.79
N GLY A 128 -4.48 -15.38 -22.20
CA GLY A 128 -4.28 -13.92 -22.19
C GLY A 128 -4.02 -13.26 -20.83
N PHE A 129 -3.91 -14.03 -19.74
CA PHE A 129 -3.71 -13.49 -18.38
C PHE A 129 -2.77 -14.36 -17.54
N THR A 130 -2.11 -13.74 -16.60
CA THR A 130 -1.28 -14.44 -15.59
C THR A 130 -1.65 -13.99 -14.18
N GLN A 131 -1.90 -14.94 -13.29
CA GLN A 131 -2.05 -14.70 -11.87
C GLN A 131 -0.68 -14.73 -11.19
N LEU A 132 -0.39 -13.71 -10.42
CA LEU A 132 0.88 -13.53 -9.72
C LEU A 132 0.66 -13.43 -8.21
N ARG A 133 1.62 -13.94 -7.47
CA ARG A 133 1.87 -13.57 -6.08
C ARG A 133 3.03 -12.56 -6.07
N LEU A 134 2.85 -11.45 -5.37
CA LEU A 134 3.80 -10.32 -5.33
C LEU A 134 4.30 -10.11 -3.90
N ARG A 135 5.58 -9.81 -3.78
CA ARG A 135 6.24 -9.39 -2.54
C ARG A 135 7.10 -8.15 -2.74
#